data_9d0ce944804bc15263f4ca89167727b2
#
_entry.id   9d0ce944804bc15263f4ca89167727b2
#
_cell.length_a   1.000
_cell.length_b   1.000
_cell.length_c   1.000
_cell.angle_alpha   90.00
_cell.angle_beta   90.00
_cell.angle_gamma   90.00
#
_symmetry.space_group_name_H-M   'P 1'
#
loop_
_entity.id
_entity.type
_entity.pdbx_description
1 polymer ?
#
loop_
_entity_poly.entity_id
_entity_poly.type
_entity_poly.pdbx_seq_one_letter_code
_entity_poly.pdbx_strand_id
1 'polypeptide(L)'
;VIAAAPVVQHQQPATDPSGTHLGWLDDRSGWLNVVTHDGQRIAENFEHGGPTWGERQRSWCFDSTGERIAFVRNEGGFGRLCVVHRATGVVSEKAKAIHGQLSWVGKNLVAIRPGGKTPTQVVVYDTSQDTWPRKTLLIGPSFDWDDHPSLVEPSLLEVIARDGVTLHARLYAAPQPTGRLVCMIHGGPTDQWLVSFMPRVSYWIDRGYEVLVPDHRGSTGHGRAFTQALRGRWGELDSDDVCDILRSLQRPKNMIAVLGSSAGGLTALTVAARESDLVGCVRVCFPVCDIAALDASTHRYEAHYNRSLVGDALQTVHLSAQRSPIHQAHSLAQVPILIIHGDCDPVVPIDQSRALVVAVAAAGGDIELVEFIGEGHGFRHPENNHDEYQRTEAFLEKYLS
;
A
#
# COMPACT_ATOMS: atom_id res chain seq x y z
N VAL A 1 25.19 17.86 -6.42
CA VAL A 1 24.71 16.98 -5.35
C VAL A 1 24.42 17.85 -4.16
N ILE A 2 23.15 18.01 -3.78
CA ILE A 2 22.72 18.92 -2.71
C ILE A 2 22.77 18.20 -1.36
N ALA A 3 22.43 16.92 -1.34
CA ALA A 3 22.53 16.07 -0.18
C ALA A 3 22.75 14.63 -0.64
N ALA A 4 23.68 13.96 -0.03
CA ALA A 4 23.85 12.52 -0.19
C ALA A 4 24.34 11.99 1.16
N ALA A 5 23.54 11.11 1.76
CA ALA A 5 23.95 10.35 2.93
C ALA A 5 23.57 8.90 2.69
N PRO A 6 24.47 7.95 3.01
CA PRO A 6 24.12 6.54 2.94
C PRO A 6 22.84 6.26 3.73
N VAL A 7 21.96 5.44 3.13
CA VAL A 7 20.68 4.99 3.75
C VAL A 7 19.66 6.08 4.15
N VAL A 8 19.80 7.31 3.64
CA VAL A 8 18.79 8.37 3.80
C VAL A 8 18.00 8.50 2.50
N GLN A 9 16.68 8.57 2.61
CA GLN A 9 15.83 8.88 1.47
C GLN A 9 15.81 10.39 1.22
N HIS A 10 15.88 10.76 -0.07
CA HIS A 10 15.69 12.12 -0.54
C HIS A 10 14.69 12.10 -1.68
N GLN A 11 13.60 12.85 -1.56
CA GLN A 11 12.49 12.81 -2.51
C GLN A 11 11.98 14.21 -2.84
N GLN A 12 11.33 14.35 -3.98
CA GLN A 12 10.53 15.51 -4.39
C GLN A 12 11.28 16.86 -4.23
N PRO A 13 12.47 17.05 -4.83
CA PRO A 13 13.16 18.34 -4.78
C PRO A 13 12.31 19.39 -5.50
N ALA A 14 12.14 20.57 -4.89
CA ALA A 14 11.44 21.70 -5.48
C ALA A 14 12.03 23.02 -4.99
N THR A 15 11.88 24.06 -5.83
CA THR A 15 12.26 25.43 -5.48
C THR A 15 11.03 26.29 -5.24
N ASP A 16 11.19 27.37 -4.48
CA ASP A 16 10.21 28.44 -4.46
C ASP A 16 10.16 29.16 -5.83
N PRO A 17 9.15 29.97 -6.14
CA PRO A 17 9.01 30.65 -7.43
C PRO A 17 10.16 31.60 -7.77
N SER A 18 10.88 32.13 -6.78
CA SER A 18 12.05 32.99 -6.98
C SER A 18 13.32 32.21 -7.37
N GLY A 19 13.34 30.88 -7.13
CA GLY A 19 14.52 30.04 -7.24
C GLY A 19 15.54 30.23 -6.12
N THR A 20 15.19 31.00 -5.08
CA THR A 20 16.09 31.31 -3.97
C THR A 20 16.12 30.18 -2.94
N HIS A 21 14.98 29.57 -2.68
CA HIS A 21 14.85 28.51 -1.69
C HIS A 21 14.65 27.17 -2.38
N LEU A 22 15.40 26.17 -1.93
CA LEU A 22 15.28 24.78 -2.35
C LEU A 22 14.83 23.95 -1.15
N GLY A 23 13.93 23.01 -1.37
CA GLY A 23 13.50 22.04 -0.37
C GLY A 23 13.36 20.65 -0.97
N TRP A 24 13.25 19.65 -0.11
CA TRP A 24 13.03 18.24 -0.44
C TRP A 24 12.45 17.50 0.76
N LEU A 25 12.01 16.27 0.55
CA LEU A 25 11.70 15.34 1.64
C LEU A 25 12.95 14.58 2.05
N ASP A 26 13.13 14.35 3.36
CA ASP A 26 14.29 13.69 3.93
C ASP A 26 13.89 12.93 5.21
N ASP A 27 14.35 11.68 5.36
CA ASP A 27 13.97 10.81 6.48
C ASP A 27 15.03 10.72 7.60
N ARG A 28 15.99 11.63 7.67
CA ARG A 28 17.05 11.64 8.71
C ARG A 28 16.52 11.76 10.13
N SER A 29 15.37 12.40 10.31
CA SER A 29 14.71 12.51 11.63
C SER A 29 14.11 11.22 12.15
N GLY A 30 14.06 10.18 11.31
CA GLY A 30 13.25 8.98 11.52
C GLY A 30 11.88 9.05 10.82
N TRP A 31 11.53 10.19 10.22
CA TRP A 31 10.29 10.42 9.49
C TRP A 31 10.59 11.21 8.21
N LEU A 32 9.84 10.93 7.16
CA LEU A 32 10.00 11.60 5.87
C LEU A 32 9.42 13.01 5.93
N ASN A 33 10.23 13.97 6.34
CA ASN A 33 9.80 15.34 6.56
C ASN A 33 10.31 16.30 5.48
N VAL A 34 9.61 17.43 5.27
CA VAL A 34 10.08 18.53 4.43
C VAL A 34 11.26 19.22 5.09
N VAL A 35 12.33 19.42 4.31
CA VAL A 35 13.57 20.12 4.71
C VAL A 35 13.92 21.15 3.66
N THR A 36 14.44 22.30 4.06
CA THR A 36 14.93 23.33 3.16
C THR A 36 16.45 23.48 3.24
N HIS A 37 17.07 24.03 2.20
CA HIS A 37 18.52 24.14 2.07
C HIS A 37 19.18 25.02 3.16
N ASP A 38 18.42 25.94 3.74
CA ASP A 38 18.83 26.77 4.87
C ASP A 38 18.78 26.04 6.22
N GLY A 39 18.50 24.72 6.19
CA GLY A 39 18.51 23.85 7.36
C GLY A 39 17.19 23.81 8.13
N GLN A 40 16.15 24.52 7.70
CA GLN A 40 14.85 24.42 8.31
C GLN A 40 14.24 23.03 8.03
N ARG A 41 13.72 22.39 9.06
CA ARG A 41 12.99 21.10 8.98
C ARG A 41 11.62 21.27 9.59
N ILE A 42 10.59 20.80 8.92
CA ILE A 42 9.27 20.64 9.52
C ILE A 42 9.30 19.31 10.27
N ALA A 43 9.78 19.36 11.54
CA ALA A 43 10.01 18.16 12.33
C ALA A 43 8.70 17.67 12.97
N GLU A 44 8.15 16.59 12.44
CA GLU A 44 6.96 15.91 12.96
C GLU A 44 7.20 14.40 12.98
N ASN A 45 6.52 13.70 13.90
CA ASN A 45 6.49 12.23 13.94
C ASN A 45 5.42 11.69 12.99
N PHE A 46 5.40 12.24 11.78
CA PHE A 46 4.53 11.86 10.68
C PHE A 46 5.27 11.98 9.35
N GLU A 47 4.86 11.22 8.36
CA GLU A 47 5.44 11.32 7.03
C GLU A 47 4.70 12.38 6.20
N HIS A 48 5.47 13.19 5.48
CA HIS A 48 4.98 14.24 4.59
C HIS A 48 4.96 13.78 3.12
N GLY A 49 5.22 12.52 2.87
CA GLY A 49 5.18 11.86 1.57
C GLY A 49 5.04 10.36 1.73
N GLY A 50 5.04 9.67 0.62
CA GLY A 50 4.94 8.23 0.54
C GLY A 50 6.04 7.62 -0.34
N PRO A 51 5.94 6.34 -0.68
CA PRO A 51 6.90 5.69 -1.56
C PRO A 51 6.83 6.26 -2.98
N THR A 52 7.95 6.21 -3.70
CA THR A 52 8.10 6.85 -5.02
C THR A 52 7.80 5.91 -6.18
N TRP A 53 6.76 5.10 -6.08
CA TRP A 53 6.32 4.21 -7.16
C TRP A 53 5.75 4.95 -8.39
N GLY A 54 5.30 6.21 -8.19
CA GLY A 54 4.80 7.07 -9.26
C GLY A 54 5.74 8.23 -9.58
N GLU A 55 5.73 8.68 -10.82
CA GLU A 55 6.50 9.84 -11.25
C GLU A 55 5.86 11.16 -10.79
N ARG A 56 6.69 12.20 -10.65
CA ARG A 56 6.28 13.59 -10.43
C ARG A 56 5.33 13.79 -9.25
N GLN A 57 5.49 13.02 -8.21
CA GLN A 57 4.72 13.22 -6.97
C GLN A 57 5.03 14.60 -6.37
N ARG A 58 3.99 15.26 -5.87
CA ARG A 58 4.09 16.55 -5.16
C ARG A 58 3.19 16.51 -3.94
N SER A 59 3.76 16.12 -2.82
CA SER A 59 3.10 16.09 -1.52
C SER A 59 3.34 17.38 -0.73
N TRP A 60 4.18 18.28 -1.24
CA TRP A 60 4.46 19.58 -0.67
C TRP A 60 4.81 20.60 -1.74
N CYS A 61 4.65 21.91 -1.44
CA CYS A 61 5.06 23.01 -2.32
C CYS A 61 5.19 24.32 -1.53
N PHE A 62 6.03 25.22 -2.04
CA PHE A 62 6.07 26.62 -1.58
C PHE A 62 4.86 27.40 -2.10
N ASP A 63 4.46 28.45 -1.37
CA ASP A 63 3.56 29.47 -1.91
C ASP A 63 4.28 30.41 -2.88
N SER A 64 3.53 31.34 -3.47
CA SER A 64 4.06 32.28 -4.46
C SER A 64 5.12 33.23 -3.92
N THR A 65 5.19 33.42 -2.60
CA THR A 65 6.17 34.29 -1.93
C THR A 65 7.36 33.55 -1.36
N GLY A 66 7.27 32.21 -1.25
CA GLY A 66 8.26 31.38 -0.53
C GLY A 66 8.17 31.47 1.00
N GLU A 67 7.17 32.18 1.54
CA GLU A 67 7.01 32.36 3.00
C GLU A 67 6.27 31.19 3.67
N ARG A 68 5.44 30.50 2.91
CA ARG A 68 4.67 29.36 3.41
C ARG A 68 4.98 28.10 2.62
N ILE A 69 4.90 26.96 3.30
CA ILE A 69 4.98 25.64 2.68
C ILE A 69 3.68 24.91 3.00
N ALA A 70 2.94 24.49 1.97
CA ALA A 70 1.86 23.51 2.09
C ALA A 70 2.43 22.12 1.98
N PHE A 71 1.96 21.19 2.81
CA PHE A 71 2.41 19.80 2.80
C PHE A 71 1.30 18.85 3.26
N VAL A 72 1.42 17.58 2.89
CA VAL A 72 0.54 16.54 3.40
C VAL A 72 1.18 15.90 4.63
N ARG A 73 0.36 15.41 5.53
CA ARG A 73 0.76 14.66 6.72
C ARG A 73 -0.05 13.37 6.78
N ASN A 74 0.63 12.25 6.98
CA ASN A 74 0.04 10.93 7.09
C ASN A 74 -0.09 10.54 8.58
N GLU A 75 -1.30 10.38 9.06
CA GLU A 75 -1.62 10.00 10.45
C GLU A 75 -2.29 8.62 10.46
N GLY A 76 -1.49 7.54 10.52
CA GLY A 76 -2.01 6.17 10.54
C GLY A 76 -2.81 5.79 9.28
N GLY A 77 -2.42 6.34 8.12
CA GLY A 77 -3.13 6.18 6.86
C GLY A 77 -4.14 7.30 6.54
N PHE A 78 -4.51 8.13 7.51
CA PHE A 78 -5.37 9.29 7.28
C PHE A 78 -4.56 10.52 6.86
N GLY A 79 -4.96 11.17 5.78
CA GLY A 79 -4.29 12.36 5.29
C GLY A 79 -4.73 13.64 5.95
N ARG A 80 -3.79 14.57 6.10
CA ARG A 80 -4.02 15.96 6.48
C ARG A 80 -3.32 16.89 5.49
N LEU A 81 -3.99 17.98 5.11
CA LEU A 81 -3.35 19.09 4.44
C LEU A 81 -2.94 20.10 5.48
N CYS A 82 -1.64 20.37 5.58
CA CYS A 82 -1.05 21.28 6.53
C CYS A 82 -0.34 22.44 5.82
N VAL A 83 -0.18 23.53 6.54
CA VAL A 83 0.66 24.66 6.12
C VAL A 83 1.56 25.09 7.28
N VAL A 84 2.81 25.39 6.96
CA VAL A 84 3.75 26.02 7.89
C VAL A 84 4.12 27.41 7.38
N HIS A 85 4.20 28.37 8.29
CA HIS A 85 4.80 29.68 8.03
C HIS A 85 6.29 29.60 8.37
N ARG A 86 7.16 29.78 7.39
CA ARG A 86 8.60 29.50 7.52
C ARG A 86 9.27 30.38 8.62
N ALA A 87 8.89 31.63 8.72
CA ALA A 87 9.48 32.55 9.73
C ALA A 87 9.15 32.15 11.19
N THR A 88 8.00 31.55 11.44
CA THR A 88 7.54 31.17 12.79
C THR A 88 7.68 29.70 13.11
N GLY A 89 7.75 28.83 12.08
CA GLY A 89 7.70 27.38 12.22
C GLY A 89 6.33 26.83 12.68
N VAL A 90 5.30 27.68 12.80
CA VAL A 90 3.98 27.27 13.26
C VAL A 90 3.27 26.48 12.14
N VAL A 91 2.90 25.25 12.47
CA VAL A 91 2.12 24.38 11.59
C VAL A 91 0.64 24.50 11.92
N SER A 92 -0.20 24.59 10.90
CA SER A 92 -1.65 24.54 11.03
C SER A 92 -2.29 23.57 10.04
N GLU A 93 -3.21 22.73 10.52
CA GLU A 93 -4.04 21.86 9.69
C GLU A 93 -5.11 22.69 8.97
N LYS A 94 -5.30 22.44 7.68
CA LYS A 94 -6.25 23.15 6.83
C LYS A 94 -7.37 22.24 6.32
N ALA A 95 -7.11 20.96 6.10
CA ALA A 95 -8.13 20.04 5.63
C ALA A 95 -7.80 18.59 5.99
N LYS A 96 -8.84 17.78 6.16
CA LYS A 96 -8.78 16.32 6.28
C LYS A 96 -8.97 15.68 4.91
N ALA A 97 -8.39 14.59 4.67
CA ALA A 97 -8.32 13.64 3.56
C ALA A 97 -6.91 13.59 2.98
N ILE A 98 -6.68 12.61 2.11
CA ILE A 98 -5.45 12.53 1.33
C ILE A 98 -5.43 13.71 0.35
N HIS A 99 -4.27 14.29 0.16
CA HIS A 99 -4.01 15.31 -0.84
C HIS A 99 -2.72 14.96 -1.58
N GLY A 100 -2.68 15.28 -2.86
CA GLY A 100 -1.50 15.08 -3.69
C GLY A 100 -1.45 16.08 -4.82
N GLN A 101 -0.34 16.10 -5.57
CA GLN A 101 -0.11 17.01 -6.67
C GLN A 101 -0.32 18.48 -6.29
N LEU A 102 0.14 18.85 -5.08
CA LEU A 102 -0.02 20.20 -4.56
C LEU A 102 0.62 21.22 -5.51
N SER A 103 -0.14 22.24 -5.87
CA SER A 103 0.32 23.32 -6.73
C SER A 103 -0.26 24.66 -6.26
N TRP A 104 0.61 25.59 -5.91
CA TRP A 104 0.20 26.91 -5.44
C TRP A 104 0.24 27.94 -6.59
N VAL A 105 -0.87 28.62 -6.85
CA VAL A 105 -1.03 29.59 -7.93
C VAL A 105 -1.66 30.86 -7.35
N GLY A 106 -0.86 31.91 -7.13
CA GLY A 106 -1.29 33.14 -6.48
C GLY A 106 -1.86 32.87 -5.09
N LYS A 107 -3.13 33.20 -4.86
CA LYS A 107 -3.83 32.94 -3.61
C LYS A 107 -4.53 31.57 -3.55
N ASN A 108 -4.35 30.72 -4.54
CA ASN A 108 -5.04 29.44 -4.62
C ASN A 108 -4.06 28.28 -4.48
N LEU A 109 -4.40 27.27 -3.64
CA LEU A 109 -3.75 25.96 -3.63
C LEU A 109 -4.66 24.97 -4.35
N VAL A 110 -4.15 24.33 -5.39
CA VAL A 110 -4.83 23.26 -6.12
C VAL A 110 -4.28 21.92 -5.70
N ALA A 111 -5.15 20.92 -5.57
CA ALA A 111 -4.76 19.57 -5.20
C ALA A 111 -5.67 18.51 -5.84
N ILE A 112 -5.16 17.28 -5.97
CA ILE A 112 -5.96 16.07 -6.12
C ILE A 112 -6.30 15.59 -4.71
N ARG A 113 -7.59 15.37 -4.45
CA ARG A 113 -8.10 15.00 -3.13
C ARG A 113 -9.00 13.76 -3.21
N PRO A 114 -8.49 12.56 -2.95
CA PRO A 114 -9.31 11.40 -2.62
C PRO A 114 -9.61 11.39 -1.11
N GLY A 115 -10.85 11.11 -0.75
CA GLY A 115 -11.26 10.93 0.65
C GLY A 115 -11.80 9.53 0.90
N GLY A 116 -11.82 9.06 2.14
CA GLY A 116 -12.38 7.75 2.49
C GLY A 116 -13.86 7.62 2.10
N LYS A 117 -14.62 8.71 2.27
CA LYS A 117 -16.06 8.78 1.92
C LYS A 117 -16.37 9.65 0.71
N THR A 118 -15.36 10.11 0.00
CA THR A 118 -15.57 10.98 -1.17
C THR A 118 -14.69 10.53 -2.33
N PRO A 119 -15.24 10.50 -3.55
CA PRO A 119 -14.47 10.21 -4.75
C PRO A 119 -13.27 11.12 -4.93
N THR A 120 -12.35 10.69 -5.77
CA THR A 120 -11.19 11.52 -6.16
C THR A 120 -11.66 12.79 -6.85
N GLN A 121 -11.19 13.94 -6.37
CA GLN A 121 -11.58 15.27 -6.81
C GLN A 121 -10.35 16.11 -7.13
N VAL A 122 -10.47 17.02 -8.09
CA VAL A 122 -9.60 18.19 -8.21
C VAL A 122 -10.24 19.32 -7.42
N VAL A 123 -9.51 19.84 -6.46
CA VAL A 123 -10.00 20.88 -5.55
C VAL A 123 -9.11 22.11 -5.55
N VAL A 124 -9.69 23.26 -5.23
CA VAL A 124 -8.96 24.51 -5.01
C VAL A 124 -9.33 25.08 -3.64
N TYR A 125 -8.33 25.53 -2.91
CA TYR A 125 -8.44 26.21 -1.63
C TYR A 125 -8.09 27.70 -1.80
N ASP A 126 -8.94 28.60 -1.34
CA ASP A 126 -8.62 30.03 -1.26
C ASP A 126 -7.78 30.28 -0.01
N THR A 127 -6.48 30.49 -0.19
CA THR A 127 -5.51 30.64 0.90
C THR A 127 -5.39 32.08 1.43
N SER A 128 -6.20 33.00 0.91
CA SER A 128 -6.31 34.38 1.43
C SER A 128 -7.14 34.48 2.70
N GLN A 129 -7.86 33.40 3.07
CA GLN A 129 -8.68 33.30 4.27
C GLN A 129 -8.10 32.23 5.20
N ASP A 130 -8.16 32.42 6.50
CA ASP A 130 -7.60 31.50 7.50
C ASP A 130 -8.23 30.09 7.43
N THR A 131 -9.51 30.00 7.08
CA THR A 131 -10.26 28.75 7.00
C THR A 131 -10.00 27.95 5.72
N TRP A 132 -9.32 28.54 4.72
CA TRP A 132 -9.05 27.92 3.42
C TRP A 132 -10.30 27.31 2.80
N PRO A 133 -11.33 28.11 2.46
CA PRO A 133 -12.54 27.57 1.84
C PRO A 133 -12.22 26.81 0.57
N ARG A 134 -12.84 25.64 0.45
CA ARG A 134 -12.60 24.70 -0.64
C ARG A 134 -13.70 24.77 -1.69
N LYS A 135 -13.30 24.72 -2.97
CA LYS A 135 -14.18 24.50 -4.11
C LYS A 135 -13.73 23.25 -4.87
N THR A 136 -14.66 22.36 -5.17
CA THR A 136 -14.42 21.22 -6.07
C THR A 136 -14.54 21.73 -7.51
N LEU A 137 -13.53 21.44 -8.31
CA LEU A 137 -13.47 21.80 -9.74
C LEU A 137 -13.89 20.64 -10.63
N LEU A 138 -13.51 19.41 -10.25
CA LEU A 138 -13.75 18.19 -11.02
C LEU A 138 -13.89 17.00 -10.08
N ILE A 139 -14.75 16.05 -10.42
CA ILE A 139 -14.90 14.75 -9.78
C ILE A 139 -14.42 13.69 -10.77
N GLY A 140 -13.53 12.78 -10.34
CA GLY A 140 -12.88 11.81 -11.21
C GLY A 140 -13.81 10.71 -11.74
N PRO A 141 -14.55 9.97 -10.91
CA PRO A 141 -15.43 8.92 -11.41
C PRO A 141 -16.67 9.52 -12.10
N SER A 142 -17.09 8.84 -13.17
CA SER A 142 -18.33 9.19 -13.89
C SER A 142 -19.61 8.66 -13.22
N PHE A 143 -19.47 7.80 -12.21
CA PHE A 143 -20.57 7.23 -11.44
C PHE A 143 -20.85 8.11 -10.22
N ASP A 144 -22.13 8.20 -9.84
CA ASP A 144 -22.52 8.93 -8.63
C ASP A 144 -22.20 8.09 -7.39
N TRP A 145 -21.21 8.55 -6.65
CA TRP A 145 -20.74 7.96 -5.40
C TRP A 145 -21.15 8.76 -4.17
N ASP A 146 -21.90 9.86 -4.36
CA ASP A 146 -22.28 10.73 -3.24
C ASP A 146 -23.14 9.94 -2.25
N ASP A 147 -22.72 9.94 -0.97
CA ASP A 147 -23.36 9.22 0.13
C ASP A 147 -23.55 7.70 -0.08
N HIS A 148 -22.75 7.08 -0.97
CA HIS A 148 -22.83 5.63 -1.19
C HIS A 148 -22.49 4.88 0.12
N PRO A 149 -23.35 3.95 0.58
CA PRO A 149 -23.22 3.32 1.91
C PRO A 149 -21.96 2.45 2.08
N SER A 150 -21.35 2.00 0.98
CA SER A 150 -20.09 1.25 1.01
C SER A 150 -18.84 2.13 1.10
N LEU A 151 -18.99 3.46 1.03
CA LEU A 151 -17.89 4.40 1.30
C LEU A 151 -17.79 4.63 2.82
N VAL A 152 -17.03 3.78 3.48
CA VAL A 152 -16.83 3.81 4.93
C VAL A 152 -15.38 4.21 5.26
N GLU A 153 -15.20 4.84 6.42
CA GLU A 153 -13.87 5.05 6.99
C GLU A 153 -13.56 3.90 7.96
N PRO A 154 -12.30 3.43 8.00
CA PRO A 154 -11.93 2.34 8.88
C PRO A 154 -11.74 2.78 10.32
N SER A 155 -11.84 1.84 11.25
CA SER A 155 -11.21 1.94 12.57
C SER A 155 -9.73 1.55 12.46
N LEU A 156 -8.89 2.20 13.30
CA LEU A 156 -7.50 1.81 13.47
C LEU A 156 -7.42 0.67 14.49
N LEU A 157 -6.60 -0.33 14.17
CA LEU A 157 -6.24 -1.43 15.05
C LEU A 157 -4.75 -1.33 15.36
N GLU A 158 -4.41 -1.49 16.63
CA GLU A 158 -3.06 -1.70 17.10
C GLU A 158 -2.95 -3.10 17.71
N VAL A 159 -1.98 -3.86 17.26
CA VAL A 159 -1.75 -5.25 17.68
C VAL A 159 -0.30 -5.38 18.12
N ILE A 160 -0.07 -6.01 19.27
CA ILE A 160 1.29 -6.32 19.70
C ILE A 160 1.73 -7.62 19.03
N ALA A 161 2.75 -7.53 18.19
CA ALA A 161 3.37 -8.68 17.53
C ALA A 161 4.02 -9.62 18.55
N ARG A 162 4.30 -10.86 18.13
CA ARG A 162 4.98 -11.89 18.93
C ARG A 162 6.34 -11.46 19.50
N ASP A 163 6.99 -10.50 18.89
CA ASP A 163 8.28 -9.91 19.30
C ASP A 163 8.14 -8.56 20.05
N GLY A 164 6.90 -8.16 20.40
CA GLY A 164 6.61 -6.98 21.21
C GLY A 164 6.50 -5.67 20.43
N VAL A 165 6.65 -5.69 19.10
CA VAL A 165 6.47 -4.49 18.27
C VAL A 165 4.98 -4.20 18.06
N THR A 166 4.59 -2.93 18.09
CA THR A 166 3.22 -2.52 17.75
C THR A 166 3.03 -2.55 16.24
N LEU A 167 2.08 -3.34 15.77
CA LEU A 167 1.61 -3.41 14.41
C LEU A 167 0.34 -2.60 14.24
N HIS A 168 0.09 -2.14 13.02
CA HIS A 168 -1.05 -1.31 12.69
C HIS A 168 -1.88 -1.93 11.57
N ALA A 169 -3.19 -1.74 11.63
CA ALA A 169 -4.10 -2.15 10.56
C ALA A 169 -5.31 -1.22 10.51
N ARG A 170 -6.02 -1.24 9.40
CA ARG A 170 -7.30 -0.54 9.21
C ARG A 170 -8.40 -1.56 8.97
N LEU A 171 -9.44 -1.52 9.79
CA LEU A 171 -10.61 -2.39 9.67
C LEU A 171 -11.81 -1.58 9.18
N TYR A 172 -12.27 -1.86 7.99
CA TYR A 172 -13.47 -1.29 7.39
C TYR A 172 -14.66 -2.20 7.70
N ALA A 173 -15.64 -1.69 8.43
CA ALA A 173 -16.83 -2.43 8.80
C ALA A 173 -17.91 -2.27 7.74
N ALA A 174 -18.55 -3.38 7.34
CA ALA A 174 -19.72 -3.34 6.49
C ALA A 174 -20.97 -2.88 7.28
N PRO A 175 -21.86 -2.08 6.69
CA PRO A 175 -23.12 -1.69 7.34
C PRO A 175 -24.02 -2.88 7.66
N GLN A 176 -23.96 -3.95 6.86
CA GLN A 176 -24.68 -5.21 7.07
C GLN A 176 -23.68 -6.37 7.00
N PRO A 177 -22.97 -6.66 8.11
CA PRO A 177 -21.87 -7.62 8.08
C PRO A 177 -22.38 -9.06 7.99
N THR A 178 -21.75 -9.85 7.12
CA THR A 178 -21.96 -11.31 7.03
C THR A 178 -21.10 -12.09 8.05
N GLY A 179 -20.20 -11.41 8.74
CA GLY A 179 -19.15 -12.01 9.57
C GLY A 179 -17.90 -12.42 8.80
N ARG A 180 -17.94 -12.41 7.47
CA ARG A 180 -16.81 -12.75 6.60
C ARG A 180 -15.83 -11.58 6.50
N LEU A 181 -14.54 -11.90 6.45
CA LEU A 181 -13.44 -10.95 6.40
C LEU A 181 -12.59 -11.16 5.14
N VAL A 182 -12.29 -10.09 4.46
CA VAL A 182 -11.27 -10.01 3.42
C VAL A 182 -10.06 -9.26 3.96
N CYS A 183 -8.94 -9.94 4.13
CA CYS A 183 -7.66 -9.29 4.46
C CYS A 183 -6.94 -8.94 3.16
N MET A 184 -6.72 -7.66 2.91
CA MET A 184 -6.12 -7.15 1.67
C MET A 184 -4.71 -6.63 1.94
N ILE A 185 -3.70 -7.32 1.40
CA ILE A 185 -2.28 -7.02 1.60
C ILE A 185 -1.75 -6.22 0.41
N HIS A 186 -1.16 -5.05 0.68
CA HIS A 186 -0.56 -4.21 -0.34
C HIS A 186 0.72 -4.82 -0.93
N GLY A 187 1.06 -4.43 -2.15
CA GLY A 187 2.33 -4.76 -2.81
C GLY A 187 3.46 -3.80 -2.40
N GLY A 188 4.53 -3.83 -3.18
CA GLY A 188 5.68 -2.96 -2.96
C GLY A 188 6.96 -3.73 -2.64
N PRO A 189 7.18 -4.37 -1.49
CA PRO A 189 6.43 -4.43 -0.23
C PRO A 189 6.50 -3.14 0.62
N THR A 190 7.30 -2.15 0.22
CA THR A 190 7.39 -0.84 0.86
C THR A 190 6.34 0.09 0.27
N ASP A 191 5.14 0.07 0.82
CA ASP A 191 3.99 0.89 0.42
C ASP A 191 3.05 1.08 1.62
N GLN A 192 1.94 1.76 1.42
CA GLN A 192 0.81 1.83 2.35
C GLN A 192 -0.47 2.20 1.59
N TRP A 193 -1.55 1.44 1.80
CA TRP A 193 -2.84 1.86 1.28
C TRP A 193 -3.50 2.87 2.22
N LEU A 194 -3.44 4.13 1.80
CA LEU A 194 -4.00 5.25 2.57
C LEU A 194 -5.53 5.21 2.58
N VAL A 195 -6.13 5.83 3.59
CA VAL A 195 -7.60 6.00 3.69
C VAL A 195 -8.05 7.02 2.64
N SER A 196 -8.33 6.51 1.47
CA SER A 196 -8.71 7.27 0.27
C SER A 196 -9.90 6.64 -0.43
N PHE A 197 -10.35 7.20 -1.53
CA PHE A 197 -11.37 6.57 -2.38
C PHE A 197 -10.81 5.27 -2.97
N MET A 198 -11.33 4.15 -2.49
CA MET A 198 -10.89 2.80 -2.85
C MET A 198 -12.07 1.92 -3.25
N PRO A 199 -12.52 1.96 -4.52
CA PRO A 199 -13.61 1.11 -5.01
C PRO A 199 -13.43 -0.38 -4.72
N ARG A 200 -12.16 -0.85 -4.68
CA ARG A 200 -11.85 -2.25 -4.32
C ARG A 200 -12.25 -2.62 -2.88
N VAL A 201 -12.19 -1.68 -1.94
CA VAL A 201 -12.69 -1.89 -0.58
C VAL A 201 -14.21 -1.81 -0.58
N SER A 202 -14.78 -0.79 -1.24
CA SER A 202 -16.23 -0.60 -1.32
C SER A 202 -16.94 -1.79 -1.95
N TYR A 203 -16.33 -2.47 -2.91
CA TYR A 203 -16.89 -3.68 -3.54
C TYR A 203 -17.19 -4.78 -2.51
N TRP A 204 -16.27 -5.04 -1.59
CA TRP A 204 -16.44 -6.05 -0.55
C TRP A 204 -17.38 -5.59 0.57
N ILE A 205 -17.29 -4.31 0.95
CA ILE A 205 -18.19 -3.70 1.94
C ILE A 205 -19.65 -3.78 1.48
N ASP A 206 -19.92 -3.53 0.21
CA ASP A 206 -21.26 -3.62 -0.40
C ASP A 206 -21.85 -5.05 -0.32
N ARG A 207 -20.98 -6.05 -0.33
CA ARG A 207 -21.31 -7.48 -0.19
C ARG A 207 -21.33 -7.99 1.25
N GLY A 208 -21.23 -7.08 2.21
CA GLY A 208 -21.27 -7.40 3.63
C GLY A 208 -19.99 -8.00 4.21
N TYR A 209 -18.89 -8.01 3.44
CA TYR A 209 -17.58 -8.39 3.99
C TYR A 209 -16.99 -7.23 4.79
N GLU A 210 -16.37 -7.53 5.90
CA GLU A 210 -15.43 -6.59 6.51
C GLU A 210 -14.10 -6.65 5.76
N VAL A 211 -13.40 -5.52 5.66
CA VAL A 211 -12.11 -5.46 4.97
C VAL A 211 -11.03 -5.04 5.95
N LEU A 212 -10.02 -5.89 6.11
CA LEU A 212 -8.81 -5.61 6.88
C LEU A 212 -7.67 -5.22 5.95
N VAL A 213 -7.03 -4.10 6.22
CA VAL A 213 -5.83 -3.64 5.51
C VAL A 213 -4.69 -3.55 6.52
N PRO A 214 -3.81 -4.56 6.62
CA PRO A 214 -2.68 -4.54 7.53
C PRO A 214 -1.55 -3.66 6.99
N ASP A 215 -0.84 -2.97 7.91
CA ASP A 215 0.47 -2.39 7.67
C ASP A 215 1.51 -3.28 8.35
N HIS A 216 2.03 -4.27 7.64
CA HIS A 216 3.14 -5.09 8.10
C HIS A 216 4.43 -4.27 8.15
N ARG A 217 5.43 -4.68 8.93
CA ARG A 217 6.75 -4.04 8.87
C ARG A 217 7.30 -4.07 7.44
N GLY A 218 7.84 -2.95 7.01
CA GLY A 218 8.12 -2.65 5.61
C GLY A 218 7.18 -1.60 5.02
N SER A 219 5.95 -1.49 5.56
CA SER A 219 5.02 -0.42 5.16
C SER A 219 5.55 0.96 5.51
N THR A 220 5.15 1.97 4.72
CA THR A 220 5.38 3.39 5.03
C THR A 220 4.33 3.92 6.00
N GLY A 221 4.47 5.18 6.45
CA GLY A 221 3.50 5.84 7.32
C GLY A 221 3.73 5.64 8.82
N HIS A 222 4.68 4.78 9.21
CA HIS A 222 5.02 4.46 10.60
C HIS A 222 6.48 4.80 10.94
N GLY A 223 7.10 5.62 10.12
CA GLY A 223 8.48 6.05 10.26
C GLY A 223 9.49 5.08 9.68
N ARG A 224 10.72 5.61 9.55
CA ARG A 224 11.84 4.91 8.90
C ARG A 224 12.20 3.58 9.55
N ALA A 225 12.17 3.50 10.89
CA ALA A 225 12.51 2.26 11.59
C ALA A 225 11.56 1.12 11.23
N PHE A 226 10.27 1.39 11.15
CA PHE A 226 9.24 0.42 10.77
C PHE A 226 9.42 -0.04 9.32
N THR A 227 9.63 0.90 8.40
CA THR A 227 9.86 0.60 6.98
C THR A 227 11.14 -0.21 6.78
N GLN A 228 12.23 0.15 7.47
CA GLN A 228 13.51 -0.54 7.33
C GLN A 228 13.61 -1.88 8.06
N ALA A 229 12.69 -2.19 8.96
CA ALA A 229 12.66 -3.46 9.68
C ALA A 229 12.53 -4.67 8.73
N LEU A 230 11.93 -4.49 7.56
CA LEU A 230 11.79 -5.55 6.55
C LEU A 230 13.11 -5.89 5.83
N ARG A 231 14.13 -5.04 5.91
CA ARG A 231 15.40 -5.28 5.22
C ARG A 231 16.04 -6.59 5.67
N GLY A 232 16.37 -7.43 4.69
CA GLY A 232 16.90 -8.77 4.92
C GLY A 232 15.88 -9.79 5.41
N ARG A 233 14.59 -9.42 5.58
CA ARG A 233 13.57 -10.27 6.20
C ARG A 233 12.25 -10.38 5.40
N TRP A 234 12.23 -9.94 4.15
CA TRP A 234 11.07 -10.08 3.29
C TRP A 234 10.71 -11.55 3.04
N GLY A 235 9.42 -11.87 3.03
CA GLY A 235 8.90 -13.25 2.99
C GLY A 235 8.95 -13.96 4.36
N GLU A 236 9.34 -13.25 5.43
CA GLU A 236 9.36 -13.76 6.80
C GLU A 236 8.60 -12.81 7.73
N LEU A 237 9.12 -11.59 7.89
CA LEU A 237 8.62 -10.64 8.87
C LEU A 237 7.23 -10.08 8.48
N ASP A 238 7.04 -9.78 7.21
CA ASP A 238 5.78 -9.32 6.64
C ASP A 238 4.65 -10.33 6.85
N SER A 239 4.93 -11.62 6.62
CA SER A 239 3.96 -12.69 6.84
C SER A 239 3.70 -12.96 8.32
N ASP A 240 4.73 -12.91 9.18
CA ASP A 240 4.57 -13.04 10.63
C ASP A 240 3.66 -11.95 11.20
N ASP A 241 3.85 -10.70 10.75
CA ASP A 241 3.04 -9.55 11.18
C ASP A 241 1.57 -9.72 10.78
N VAL A 242 1.31 -10.13 9.54
CA VAL A 242 -0.06 -10.37 9.07
C VAL A 242 -0.72 -11.52 9.86
N CYS A 243 0.02 -12.60 10.15
CA CYS A 243 -0.47 -13.69 10.99
C CYS A 243 -0.85 -13.20 12.41
N ASP A 244 -0.01 -12.36 13.02
CA ASP A 244 -0.29 -11.83 14.36
C ASP A 244 -1.52 -10.91 14.38
N ILE A 245 -1.69 -10.08 13.34
CA ILE A 245 -2.88 -9.25 13.18
C ILE A 245 -4.13 -10.14 13.00
N LEU A 246 -4.09 -11.15 12.13
CA LEU A 246 -5.23 -12.05 11.92
C LEU A 246 -5.61 -12.83 13.18
N ARG A 247 -4.62 -13.35 13.92
CA ARG A 247 -4.87 -14.04 15.21
C ARG A 247 -5.54 -13.15 16.24
N SER A 248 -5.18 -11.87 16.29
CA SER A 248 -5.78 -10.93 17.24
C SER A 248 -7.29 -10.78 17.07
N LEU A 249 -7.81 -11.01 15.85
CA LEU A 249 -9.24 -10.92 15.54
C LEU A 249 -10.06 -12.10 16.06
N GLN A 250 -9.41 -13.23 16.41
CA GLN A 250 -10.05 -14.45 16.96
C GLN A 250 -11.23 -14.96 16.11
N ARG A 251 -11.12 -14.92 14.77
CA ARG A 251 -12.15 -15.39 13.85
C ARG A 251 -11.88 -16.82 13.38
N PRO A 252 -12.93 -17.61 13.12
CA PRO A 252 -12.78 -18.92 12.49
C PRO A 252 -12.14 -18.79 11.09
N LYS A 253 -11.28 -19.75 10.71
CA LYS A 253 -10.56 -19.71 9.44
C LYS A 253 -11.49 -19.63 8.22
N ASN A 254 -12.61 -20.33 8.24
CA ASN A 254 -13.62 -20.35 7.20
C ASN A 254 -14.39 -19.01 7.04
N MET A 255 -14.07 -18.02 7.84
CA MET A 255 -14.59 -16.65 7.72
C MET A 255 -13.54 -15.67 7.19
N ILE A 256 -12.33 -16.11 6.89
CA ILE A 256 -11.20 -15.25 6.49
C ILE A 256 -10.67 -15.64 5.12
N ALA A 257 -10.71 -14.70 4.17
CA ALA A 257 -9.96 -14.76 2.93
C ALA A 257 -8.78 -13.79 2.97
N VAL A 258 -7.64 -14.20 2.43
CA VAL A 258 -6.48 -13.32 2.26
C VAL A 258 -6.28 -13.01 0.79
N LEU A 259 -6.24 -11.72 0.46
CA LEU A 259 -6.05 -11.21 -0.90
C LEU A 259 -4.73 -10.42 -0.96
N GLY A 260 -3.89 -10.72 -1.95
CA GLY A 260 -2.65 -9.99 -2.16
C GLY A 260 -2.29 -9.86 -3.63
N SER A 261 -1.45 -8.88 -3.94
CA SER A 261 -0.97 -8.69 -5.32
C SER A 261 0.53 -8.40 -5.30
N SER A 262 1.26 -8.88 -6.33
CA SER A 262 2.72 -8.64 -6.43
C SER A 262 3.45 -9.14 -5.18
N ALA A 263 4.23 -8.29 -4.52
CA ALA A 263 4.86 -8.58 -3.22
C ALA A 263 3.84 -8.96 -2.13
N GLY A 264 2.65 -8.33 -2.10
CA GLY A 264 1.56 -8.71 -1.20
C GLY A 264 0.99 -10.10 -1.50
N GLY A 265 1.13 -10.57 -2.74
CA GLY A 265 0.82 -11.94 -3.15
C GLY A 265 1.78 -12.95 -2.52
N LEU A 266 3.09 -12.64 -2.47
CA LEU A 266 4.07 -13.45 -1.73
C LEU A 266 3.68 -13.54 -0.26
N THR A 267 3.40 -12.39 0.37
CA THR A 267 3.01 -12.34 1.79
C THR A 267 1.74 -13.17 2.04
N ALA A 268 0.70 -13.03 1.18
CA ALA A 268 -0.55 -13.79 1.29
C ALA A 268 -0.34 -15.32 1.19
N LEU A 269 0.45 -15.76 0.21
CA LEU A 269 0.81 -17.18 0.04
C LEU A 269 1.64 -17.70 1.22
N THR A 270 2.58 -16.88 1.72
CA THR A 270 3.42 -17.27 2.86
C THR A 270 2.60 -17.37 4.16
N VAL A 271 1.62 -16.47 4.37
CA VAL A 271 0.65 -16.56 5.47
C VAL A 271 -0.10 -17.89 5.42
N ALA A 272 -0.65 -18.26 4.25
CA ALA A 272 -1.37 -19.52 4.08
C ALA A 272 -0.47 -20.75 4.29
N ALA A 273 0.78 -20.70 3.84
CA ALA A 273 1.72 -21.81 3.99
C ALA A 273 2.16 -22.03 5.45
N ARG A 274 2.31 -20.96 6.22
CA ARG A 274 2.76 -21.00 7.63
C ARG A 274 1.64 -21.26 8.61
N GLU A 275 0.45 -20.74 8.32
CA GLU A 275 -0.67 -20.67 9.25
C GLU A 275 -1.99 -21.06 8.55
N SER A 276 -2.02 -22.25 7.96
CA SER A 276 -3.20 -22.77 7.24
C SER A 276 -4.48 -22.80 8.07
N ASP A 277 -4.36 -22.77 9.40
CA ASP A 277 -5.49 -22.73 10.33
C ASP A 277 -6.09 -21.31 10.52
N LEU A 278 -5.41 -20.28 10.05
CA LEU A 278 -5.91 -18.90 10.11
C LEU A 278 -6.73 -18.49 8.89
N VAL A 279 -6.61 -19.19 7.75
CA VAL A 279 -7.08 -18.72 6.46
C VAL A 279 -7.94 -19.76 5.78
N GLY A 280 -9.16 -19.38 5.37
CA GLY A 280 -10.09 -20.25 4.64
C GLY A 280 -9.73 -20.43 3.18
N CYS A 281 -9.30 -19.35 2.53
CA CYS A 281 -8.83 -19.37 1.14
C CYS A 281 -7.94 -18.16 0.82
N VAL A 282 -7.17 -18.27 -0.25
CA VAL A 282 -6.27 -17.20 -0.71
C VAL A 282 -6.53 -16.87 -2.17
N ARG A 283 -6.67 -15.57 -2.49
CA ARG A 283 -6.64 -15.10 -3.87
C ARG A 283 -5.45 -14.16 -4.07
N VAL A 284 -4.66 -14.40 -5.10
CA VAL A 284 -3.52 -13.56 -5.43
C VAL A 284 -3.53 -13.12 -6.89
N CYS A 285 -3.11 -11.89 -7.14
CA CYS A 285 -2.88 -11.38 -8.49
C CYS A 285 -1.38 -11.22 -8.73
N PHE A 286 -0.90 -11.73 -9.86
CA PHE A 286 0.50 -11.65 -10.29
C PHE A 286 1.50 -11.75 -9.14
N PRO A 287 1.41 -12.84 -8.31
CA PRO A 287 2.19 -12.97 -7.08
C PRO A 287 3.66 -13.26 -7.35
N VAL A 288 4.54 -12.76 -6.48
CA VAL A 288 5.90 -13.29 -6.39
C VAL A 288 5.82 -14.67 -5.72
N CYS A 289 6.24 -15.71 -6.45
CA CYS A 289 6.22 -17.10 -5.97
C CYS A 289 7.61 -17.64 -5.65
N ASP A 290 8.63 -17.11 -6.35
CA ASP A 290 10.04 -17.46 -6.19
C ASP A 290 10.88 -16.17 -6.18
N ILE A 291 11.47 -15.88 -5.03
CA ILE A 291 12.28 -14.67 -4.82
C ILE A 291 13.58 -14.74 -5.65
N ALA A 292 14.19 -15.91 -5.79
CA ALA A 292 15.41 -16.07 -6.55
C ALA A 292 15.15 -15.88 -8.06
N ALA A 293 14.05 -16.44 -8.57
CA ALA A 293 13.63 -16.26 -9.95
C ALA A 293 13.25 -14.79 -10.24
N LEU A 294 12.63 -14.09 -9.28
CA LEU A 294 12.36 -12.66 -9.40
C LEU A 294 13.65 -11.86 -9.53
N ASP A 295 14.65 -12.08 -8.66
CA ASP A 295 15.93 -11.35 -8.71
C ASP A 295 16.67 -11.57 -10.04
N ALA A 296 16.57 -12.78 -10.60
CA ALA A 296 17.21 -13.12 -11.87
C ALA A 296 16.54 -12.46 -13.09
N SER A 297 15.22 -12.14 -13.00
CA SER A 297 14.42 -11.57 -14.10
C SER A 297 14.13 -10.08 -13.94
N THR A 298 14.44 -9.49 -12.77
CA THR A 298 14.06 -8.13 -12.44
C THR A 298 14.74 -7.08 -13.32
N HIS A 299 14.05 -6.00 -13.64
CA HIS A 299 14.59 -4.92 -14.42
C HIS A 299 15.53 -4.00 -13.59
N ARG A 300 16.34 -3.20 -14.28
CA ARG A 300 17.42 -2.39 -13.66
C ARG A 300 16.97 -1.44 -12.54
N TYR A 301 15.71 -1.00 -12.51
CA TYR A 301 15.20 -0.08 -11.49
C TYR A 301 14.98 -0.77 -10.13
N GLU A 302 14.72 -2.07 -10.13
CA GLU A 302 14.51 -2.86 -8.91
C GLU A 302 15.69 -3.77 -8.55
N ALA A 303 16.73 -3.84 -9.39
CA ALA A 303 17.86 -4.74 -9.24
C ALA A 303 18.58 -4.66 -7.87
N HIS A 304 18.56 -3.49 -7.22
CA HIS A 304 19.13 -3.29 -5.89
C HIS A 304 18.09 -3.33 -4.78
N TYR A 305 16.82 -3.13 -5.13
CA TYR A 305 15.73 -3.10 -4.18
C TYR A 305 15.47 -4.49 -3.59
N ASN A 306 15.27 -5.50 -4.43
CA ASN A 306 15.07 -6.89 -4.00
C ASN A 306 16.21 -7.36 -3.09
N ARG A 307 17.44 -7.09 -3.44
CA ARG A 307 18.61 -7.43 -2.62
C ARG A 307 18.61 -6.75 -1.25
N SER A 308 18.12 -5.52 -1.15
CA SER A 308 17.99 -4.83 0.12
C SER A 308 16.92 -5.45 1.04
N LEU A 309 15.89 -6.06 0.45
CA LEU A 309 14.78 -6.69 1.16
C LEU A 309 15.09 -8.12 1.59
N VAL A 310 15.86 -8.86 0.78
CA VAL A 310 16.15 -10.29 1.02
C VAL A 310 17.48 -10.46 1.76
N GLY A 311 18.41 -9.50 1.61
CA GLY A 311 19.74 -9.56 2.21
C GLY A 311 20.52 -10.75 1.67
N ASP A 312 21.29 -11.40 2.55
CA ASP A 312 22.11 -12.56 2.22
C ASP A 312 21.30 -13.81 1.81
N ALA A 313 19.97 -13.76 1.90
CA ALA A 313 19.08 -14.86 1.49
C ALA A 313 19.23 -15.23 0.00
N LEU A 314 19.58 -14.27 -0.87
CA LEU A 314 19.91 -14.56 -2.27
C LEU A 314 21.23 -15.27 -2.45
N GLN A 315 22.12 -15.17 -1.49
CA GLN A 315 23.42 -15.87 -1.51
C GLN A 315 23.31 -17.31 -0.99
N THR A 316 22.25 -17.62 -0.23
CA THR A 316 21.99 -18.94 0.33
C THR A 316 20.71 -19.52 -0.24
N VAL A 317 20.83 -20.54 -1.09
CA VAL A 317 19.68 -21.28 -1.71
C VAL A 317 18.66 -21.70 -0.65
N HIS A 318 19.10 -22.03 0.55
CA HIS A 318 18.22 -22.48 1.64
C HIS A 318 17.28 -21.36 2.16
N LEU A 319 17.79 -20.14 2.37
CA LEU A 319 16.95 -19.03 2.84
C LEU A 319 15.96 -18.55 1.76
N SER A 320 16.38 -18.51 0.50
CA SER A 320 15.46 -18.25 -0.63
C SER A 320 14.34 -19.27 -0.66
N ALA A 321 14.67 -20.56 -0.51
CA ALA A 321 13.69 -21.63 -0.48
C ALA A 321 12.69 -21.50 0.68
N GLN A 322 13.16 -21.15 1.87
CA GLN A 322 12.28 -20.97 3.04
C GLN A 322 11.30 -19.80 2.91
N ARG A 323 11.64 -18.78 2.11
CA ARG A 323 10.85 -17.56 1.95
C ARG A 323 10.03 -17.51 0.66
N SER A 324 10.24 -18.47 -0.25
CA SER A 324 9.54 -18.54 -1.52
C SER A 324 8.36 -19.52 -1.47
N PRO A 325 7.14 -19.09 -1.77
CA PRO A 325 5.94 -19.94 -1.74
C PRO A 325 6.06 -21.22 -2.57
N ILE A 326 6.78 -21.20 -3.69
CA ILE A 326 6.95 -22.37 -4.56
C ILE A 326 7.59 -23.57 -3.83
N HIS A 327 8.46 -23.32 -2.86
CA HIS A 327 9.10 -24.36 -2.05
C HIS A 327 8.26 -24.80 -0.85
N GLN A 328 7.10 -24.17 -0.64
CA GLN A 328 6.15 -24.47 0.44
C GLN A 328 4.87 -25.14 -0.09
N ALA A 329 4.90 -25.69 -1.29
CA ALA A 329 3.75 -26.26 -2.00
C ALA A 329 2.95 -27.26 -1.15
N HIS A 330 3.63 -28.06 -0.33
CA HIS A 330 2.98 -29.05 0.54
C HIS A 330 2.11 -28.42 1.65
N SER A 331 2.57 -27.31 2.21
CA SER A 331 1.78 -26.52 3.18
C SER A 331 0.65 -25.77 2.47
N LEU A 332 0.92 -25.17 1.31
CA LEU A 332 -0.06 -24.48 0.49
C LEU A 332 -1.19 -25.39 0.01
N ALA A 333 -0.94 -26.68 -0.17
CA ALA A 333 -1.96 -27.65 -0.53
C ALA A 333 -3.11 -27.81 0.49
N GLN A 334 -2.95 -27.24 1.70
CA GLN A 334 -3.97 -27.25 2.76
C GLN A 334 -5.00 -26.12 2.64
N VAL A 335 -4.77 -25.14 1.74
CA VAL A 335 -5.61 -23.96 1.58
C VAL A 335 -5.97 -23.78 0.12
N PRO A 336 -7.25 -23.59 -0.25
CA PRO A 336 -7.65 -23.27 -1.61
C PRO A 336 -7.02 -21.97 -2.11
N ILE A 337 -6.53 -21.98 -3.36
CA ILE A 337 -5.80 -20.84 -3.96
C ILE A 337 -6.38 -20.49 -5.32
N LEU A 338 -6.69 -19.22 -5.54
CA LEU A 338 -6.97 -18.65 -6.85
C LEU A 338 -5.85 -17.67 -7.23
N ILE A 339 -5.24 -17.89 -8.39
CA ILE A 339 -4.25 -16.98 -9.00
C ILE A 339 -4.86 -16.34 -10.23
N ILE A 340 -4.72 -15.02 -10.39
CA ILE A 340 -5.08 -14.28 -11.60
C ILE A 340 -3.83 -13.52 -12.08
N HIS A 341 -3.43 -13.72 -13.35
CA HIS A 341 -2.17 -13.18 -13.85
C HIS A 341 -2.26 -12.79 -15.32
N GLY A 342 -1.70 -11.64 -15.68
CA GLY A 342 -1.56 -11.20 -17.07
C GLY A 342 -0.39 -11.91 -17.76
N ASP A 343 -0.59 -12.40 -18.98
CA ASP A 343 0.44 -13.15 -19.70
C ASP A 343 1.61 -12.29 -20.22
N CYS A 344 1.43 -10.97 -20.24
CA CYS A 344 2.42 -9.99 -20.67
C CYS A 344 3.04 -9.20 -19.50
N ASP A 345 3.05 -9.76 -18.27
CA ASP A 345 3.60 -9.09 -17.09
C ASP A 345 5.14 -8.95 -17.16
N PRO A 346 5.66 -7.69 -17.25
CA PRO A 346 7.10 -7.45 -17.34
C PRO A 346 7.79 -7.35 -15.96
N VAL A 347 7.02 -7.34 -14.86
CA VAL A 347 7.52 -7.16 -13.49
C VAL A 347 7.67 -8.51 -12.79
N VAL A 348 6.58 -9.29 -12.77
CA VAL A 348 6.59 -10.67 -12.28
C VAL A 348 6.20 -11.58 -13.43
N PRO A 349 7.14 -12.32 -14.04
CA PRO A 349 6.83 -13.23 -15.16
C PRO A 349 5.77 -14.26 -14.76
N ILE A 350 4.76 -14.47 -15.62
CA ILE A 350 3.66 -15.42 -15.39
C ILE A 350 4.13 -16.86 -15.12
N ASP A 351 5.32 -17.22 -15.59
CA ASP A 351 5.91 -18.53 -15.35
C ASP A 351 6.11 -18.85 -13.87
N GLN A 352 6.23 -17.83 -12.99
CA GLN A 352 6.22 -18.03 -11.55
C GLN A 352 4.89 -18.62 -11.07
N SER A 353 3.77 -18.09 -11.55
CA SER A 353 2.43 -18.60 -11.23
C SER A 353 2.20 -19.99 -11.79
N ARG A 354 2.59 -20.22 -13.04
CA ARG A 354 2.48 -21.55 -13.68
C ARG A 354 3.26 -22.61 -12.92
N ALA A 355 4.49 -22.28 -12.50
CA ALA A 355 5.33 -23.19 -11.71
C ALA A 355 4.71 -23.48 -10.33
N LEU A 356 4.14 -22.48 -9.66
CA LEU A 356 3.46 -22.67 -8.37
C LEU A 356 2.25 -23.58 -8.50
N VAL A 357 1.43 -23.42 -9.55
CA VAL A 357 0.28 -24.29 -9.84
C VAL A 357 0.71 -25.74 -9.97
N VAL A 358 1.75 -26.00 -10.77
CA VAL A 358 2.28 -27.36 -10.95
C VAL A 358 2.73 -27.95 -9.61
N ALA A 359 3.44 -27.18 -8.79
CA ALA A 359 3.97 -27.64 -7.51
C ALA A 359 2.86 -27.93 -6.48
N VAL A 360 1.87 -27.05 -6.34
CA VAL A 360 0.77 -27.20 -5.38
C VAL A 360 -0.19 -28.31 -5.82
N ALA A 361 -0.51 -28.41 -7.12
CA ALA A 361 -1.34 -29.50 -7.65
C ALA A 361 -0.67 -30.87 -7.47
N ALA A 362 0.65 -30.97 -7.68
CA ALA A 362 1.41 -32.20 -7.43
C ALA A 362 1.41 -32.60 -5.95
N ALA A 363 1.28 -31.63 -5.03
CA ALA A 363 1.11 -31.85 -3.59
C ALA A 363 -0.34 -32.18 -3.19
N GLY A 364 -1.29 -32.23 -4.14
CA GLY A 364 -2.71 -32.52 -3.92
C GLY A 364 -3.55 -31.31 -3.50
N GLY A 365 -3.05 -30.10 -3.68
CA GLY A 365 -3.77 -28.87 -3.32
C GLY A 365 -4.79 -28.43 -4.36
N ASP A 366 -5.80 -27.69 -3.93
CA ASP A 366 -6.81 -27.05 -4.77
C ASP A 366 -6.31 -25.66 -5.19
N ILE A 367 -5.84 -25.54 -6.42
CA ILE A 367 -5.26 -24.31 -6.97
C ILE A 367 -5.72 -24.09 -8.41
N GLU A 368 -6.16 -22.88 -8.71
CA GLU A 368 -6.59 -22.43 -10.01
C GLU A 368 -5.75 -21.25 -10.49
N LEU A 369 -5.37 -21.24 -11.79
CA LEU A 369 -4.75 -20.10 -12.46
C LEU A 369 -5.67 -19.60 -13.57
N VAL A 370 -5.98 -18.31 -13.52
CA VAL A 370 -6.67 -17.58 -14.60
C VAL A 370 -5.65 -16.66 -15.27
N GLU A 371 -5.41 -16.89 -16.56
CA GLU A 371 -4.50 -16.07 -17.36
C GLU A 371 -5.29 -15.05 -18.16
N PHE A 372 -4.95 -13.75 -18.01
CA PHE A 372 -5.53 -12.65 -18.78
C PHE A 372 -4.60 -12.29 -19.94
N ILE A 373 -5.06 -12.59 -21.15
CA ILE A 373 -4.29 -12.38 -22.37
C ILE A 373 -4.11 -10.89 -22.67
N GLY A 374 -2.86 -10.47 -22.91
CA GLY A 374 -2.49 -9.08 -23.20
C GLY A 374 -2.39 -8.16 -21.99
N GLU A 375 -2.65 -8.68 -20.79
CA GLU A 375 -2.51 -7.89 -19.55
C GLU A 375 -1.09 -7.99 -18.97
N GLY A 376 -0.70 -6.91 -18.27
CA GLY A 376 0.59 -6.78 -17.61
C GLY A 376 0.50 -6.88 -16.08
N HIS A 377 1.39 -6.13 -15.40
CA HIS A 377 1.41 -6.03 -13.94
C HIS A 377 0.28 -5.11 -13.44
N GLY A 378 -0.93 -5.63 -13.41
CA GLY A 378 -2.19 -4.92 -13.20
C GLY A 378 -3.06 -4.96 -14.45
N PHE A 379 -4.37 -5.09 -14.25
CA PHE A 379 -5.32 -5.26 -15.35
C PHE A 379 -5.86 -3.90 -15.79
N ARG A 380 -5.88 -3.67 -17.10
CA ARG A 380 -6.26 -2.39 -17.71
C ARG A 380 -7.55 -2.47 -18.50
N HIS A 381 -7.86 -3.67 -19.04
CA HIS A 381 -9.10 -3.88 -19.77
C HIS A 381 -10.27 -3.96 -18.79
N PRO A 382 -11.34 -3.15 -18.97
CA PRO A 382 -12.48 -3.13 -18.04
C PRO A 382 -13.13 -4.50 -17.84
N GLU A 383 -13.22 -5.30 -18.92
CA GLU A 383 -13.74 -6.67 -18.89
C GLU A 383 -12.91 -7.59 -18.00
N ASN A 384 -11.58 -7.49 -18.03
CA ASN A 384 -10.70 -8.29 -17.18
C ASN A 384 -10.78 -7.85 -15.73
N ASN A 385 -10.88 -6.54 -15.48
CA ASN A 385 -11.13 -6.04 -14.12
C ASN A 385 -12.46 -6.56 -13.58
N HIS A 386 -13.51 -6.59 -14.39
CA HIS A 386 -14.80 -7.13 -13.99
C HIS A 386 -14.73 -8.63 -13.71
N ASP A 387 -14.11 -9.41 -14.60
CA ASP A 387 -13.93 -10.86 -14.46
C ASP A 387 -13.09 -11.20 -13.20
N GLU A 388 -12.03 -10.41 -12.89
CA GLU A 388 -11.26 -10.56 -11.66
C GLU A 388 -12.16 -10.56 -10.41
N TYR A 389 -13.05 -9.56 -10.31
CA TYR A 389 -13.95 -9.43 -9.16
C TYR A 389 -14.99 -10.54 -9.12
N GLN A 390 -15.61 -10.89 -10.25
CA GLN A 390 -16.60 -11.96 -10.32
C GLN A 390 -16.02 -13.31 -9.93
N ARG A 391 -14.84 -13.66 -10.47
CA ARG A 391 -14.14 -14.92 -10.12
C ARG A 391 -13.73 -14.94 -8.67
N THR A 392 -13.20 -13.82 -8.16
CA THR A 392 -12.84 -13.71 -6.75
C THR A 392 -14.06 -13.90 -5.87
N GLU A 393 -15.19 -13.26 -6.17
CA GLU A 393 -16.44 -13.40 -5.41
C GLU A 393 -16.92 -14.85 -5.38
N ALA A 394 -17.05 -15.49 -6.55
CA ALA A 394 -17.45 -16.89 -6.65
C ALA A 394 -16.50 -17.84 -5.89
N PHE A 395 -15.20 -17.56 -5.94
CA PHE A 395 -14.19 -18.31 -5.19
C PHE A 395 -14.36 -18.14 -3.67
N LEU A 396 -14.54 -16.91 -3.20
CA LEU A 396 -14.76 -16.64 -1.77
C LEU A 396 -16.06 -17.30 -1.28
N GLU A 397 -17.15 -17.22 -2.05
CA GLU A 397 -18.43 -17.85 -1.72
C GLU A 397 -18.33 -19.38 -1.62
N LYS A 398 -17.49 -20.01 -2.44
CA LYS A 398 -17.25 -21.45 -2.40
C LYS A 398 -16.57 -21.91 -1.10
N TYR A 399 -15.65 -21.12 -0.56
CA TYR A 399 -14.77 -21.55 0.54
C TYR A 399 -15.01 -20.84 1.87
N LEU A 400 -15.74 -19.73 1.90
CA LEU A 400 -16.14 -19.06 3.13
C LEU A 400 -17.61 -19.37 3.46
N SER A 401 -17.85 -19.87 4.65
CA SER A 401 -19.17 -20.33 5.09
C SER A 401 -19.67 -19.57 6.32
#